data_ad9ed2efdb491bf27a17cc5f3b00caf7
#
_entry.id   ad9ed2efdb491bf27a17cc5f3b00caf7
#
_cell.length_a   1.000
_cell.length_b   1.000
_cell.length_c   1.000
_cell.angle_alpha   90.00
_cell.angle_beta   90.00
_cell.angle_gamma   90.00
#
_symmetry.space_group_name_H-M   'P 1'
#
loop_
_entity.id
_entity.type
_entity.pdbx_description
1 polymer ?
#
loop_
_entity_poly.entity_id
_entity_poly.type
_entity_poly.pdbx_seq_one_letter_code
_entity_poly.pdbx_strand_id
1 'polypeptide(L)'
;MKHERNRKPYDNVLETIGWTPLIRLNHVTRGIRTPIYAKAEFFNPGGSVKDRIGLPIIERAEKEGRLKPGGTIVEGTSGNTGVGLAIAAALRGYKCIFTMPDKMSQEKVRLLKAFGAEVIVTPTAVPPDHPDNYVMMAKRIAAETPNAILADQFYNDANPEAHYATTGPELWEQTEGKITHFIAAAGTGGTLTGVGRYLKERNKKVKVIAGDPAGSILAEYWRSKGKNKVEGTPYKIEGIGQDKLPGTLDMSVIDEYYTVSDKEAFAMARRLTREEGLFVGGSSGLIASVALKIARELDDPKTMVVAVLCDTGERYLSKLYSDEWMRENQMLDAPRVALHTVLGRKNGTAPSVVSVAPGATVRQAIGLMSLHDVSQLPVMDGANCIGSVSDWSLSQKSLENPKLLDTTVSEIMDSPFPMVASDQPVDSVVKLLSKSNPAVLVQEHGLVQGIVTRSDMLHFMMSR
;
A
#
# COMPACT_ATOMS: atom_id res chain seq x y z
N MET A 1 -21.43 -1.97 -25.10
CA MET A 1 -20.94 -1.07 -26.15
C MET A 1 -19.73 -1.70 -26.81
N LYS A 2 -19.72 -1.86 -28.13
CA LYS A 2 -18.55 -2.36 -28.86
C LYS A 2 -17.52 -1.24 -28.83
N HIS A 3 -16.31 -1.50 -28.34
CA HIS A 3 -15.20 -0.55 -28.40
C HIS A 3 -14.89 -0.26 -29.88
N GLU A 4 -15.26 0.91 -30.38
CA GLU A 4 -14.94 1.33 -31.75
C GLU A 4 -13.46 1.72 -31.93
N ARG A 5 -12.75 1.87 -30.81
CA ARG A 5 -11.42 2.45 -30.72
C ARG A 5 -10.30 1.75 -31.49
N ASN A 6 -10.41 0.47 -31.82
CA ASN A 6 -9.31 -0.31 -32.40
C ASN A 6 -9.64 -0.94 -33.76
N ARG A 7 -10.51 -0.31 -34.56
CA ARG A 7 -10.86 -0.84 -35.88
C ARG A 7 -9.87 -0.48 -36.99
N LYS A 8 -8.98 0.50 -36.75
CA LYS A 8 -7.95 0.93 -37.69
C LYS A 8 -6.58 0.90 -37.02
N PRO A 9 -5.51 0.60 -37.78
CA PRO A 9 -4.15 0.73 -37.26
C PRO A 9 -3.87 2.18 -36.87
N TYR A 10 -3.02 2.37 -35.84
CA TYR A 10 -2.48 3.66 -35.48
C TYR A 10 -1.19 3.92 -36.26
N ASP A 11 -0.92 5.16 -36.63
CA ASP A 11 0.32 5.53 -37.32
C ASP A 11 1.53 5.50 -36.38
N ASN A 12 1.33 5.80 -35.11
CA ASN A 12 2.37 5.73 -34.09
C ASN A 12 1.78 5.59 -32.67
N VAL A 13 2.65 5.31 -31.69
CA VAL A 13 2.25 5.05 -30.31
C VAL A 13 1.62 6.24 -29.60
N LEU A 14 1.91 7.50 -30.01
CA LEU A 14 1.32 8.70 -29.38
C LEU A 14 -0.20 8.76 -29.57
N GLU A 15 -0.73 8.19 -30.64
CA GLU A 15 -2.17 8.13 -30.91
C GLU A 15 -2.92 7.19 -29.96
N THR A 16 -2.18 6.35 -29.24
CA THR A 16 -2.77 5.44 -28.23
C THR A 16 -2.91 6.10 -26.85
N ILE A 17 -2.36 7.32 -26.67
CA ILE A 17 -2.47 8.06 -25.40
C ILE A 17 -3.92 8.52 -25.19
N GLY A 18 -4.39 8.37 -23.97
CA GLY A 18 -5.74 8.76 -23.61
C GLY A 18 -6.78 7.68 -23.85
N TRP A 19 -8.06 8.03 -23.75
CA TRP A 19 -9.21 7.09 -23.80
C TRP A 19 -9.00 5.83 -22.94
N THR A 20 -8.28 5.97 -21.84
CA THR A 20 -7.99 4.90 -20.91
C THR A 20 -9.29 4.30 -20.35
N PRO A 21 -9.32 3.01 -20.02
CA PRO A 21 -10.52 2.36 -19.50
C PRO A 21 -11.07 3.02 -18.25
N LEU A 22 -12.39 3.03 -18.14
CA LEU A 22 -13.12 3.33 -16.90
C LEU A 22 -13.68 2.01 -16.35
N ILE A 23 -13.10 1.51 -15.26
CA ILE A 23 -13.33 0.15 -14.74
C ILE A 23 -14.09 0.23 -13.42
N ARG A 24 -15.23 -0.47 -13.30
CA ARG A 24 -15.95 -0.56 -12.03
C ARG A 24 -15.16 -1.42 -11.03
N LEU A 25 -15.00 -0.93 -9.81
CA LEU A 25 -14.45 -1.71 -8.69
C LEU A 25 -15.57 -2.54 -8.06
N ASN A 26 -15.31 -3.83 -7.80
CA ASN A 26 -16.34 -4.78 -7.36
C ASN A 26 -15.97 -5.51 -6.06
N HIS A 27 -14.71 -5.90 -5.87
CA HIS A 27 -14.28 -6.70 -4.74
C HIS A 27 -13.88 -5.83 -3.54
N VAL A 28 -13.07 -4.80 -3.75
CA VAL A 28 -12.69 -3.85 -2.69
C VAL A 28 -13.87 -3.01 -2.20
N THR A 29 -14.96 -2.95 -2.99
CA THR A 29 -16.20 -2.19 -2.70
C THR A 29 -17.33 -3.04 -2.13
N ARG A 30 -17.08 -4.30 -1.74
CA ARG A 30 -18.12 -5.15 -1.16
C ARG A 30 -18.82 -4.49 0.02
N GLY A 31 -20.15 -4.50 0.01
CA GLY A 31 -20.99 -3.88 1.03
C GLY A 31 -21.17 -2.37 0.89
N ILE A 32 -20.62 -1.73 -0.16
CA ILE A 32 -20.82 -0.31 -0.47
C ILE A 32 -21.82 -0.20 -1.62
N ARG A 33 -22.89 0.59 -1.43
CA ARG A 33 -23.91 0.76 -2.47
C ARG A 33 -23.50 1.77 -3.54
N THR A 34 -22.71 2.77 -3.18
CA THR A 34 -22.19 3.79 -4.11
C THR A 34 -21.19 3.18 -5.08
N PRO A 35 -21.43 3.22 -6.40
CA PRO A 35 -20.52 2.68 -7.39
C PRO A 35 -19.24 3.53 -7.50
N ILE A 36 -18.10 2.86 -7.51
CA ILE A 36 -16.77 3.45 -7.74
C ILE A 36 -16.21 2.95 -9.06
N TYR A 37 -15.73 3.87 -9.88
CA TYR A 37 -15.06 3.58 -11.15
C TYR A 37 -13.62 4.07 -11.10
N ALA A 38 -12.70 3.24 -11.55
CA ALA A 38 -11.29 3.53 -11.69
C ALA A 38 -10.99 4.02 -13.12
N LYS A 39 -10.51 5.25 -13.27
CA LYS A 39 -9.93 5.74 -14.52
C LYS A 39 -8.49 5.23 -14.58
N ALA A 40 -8.27 4.18 -15.37
CA ALA A 40 -7.05 3.38 -15.39
C ALA A 40 -5.96 4.01 -16.27
N GLU A 41 -5.28 5.04 -15.78
CA GLU A 41 -4.26 5.80 -16.52
C GLU A 41 -2.98 5.01 -16.81
N PHE A 42 -2.77 3.87 -16.14
CA PHE A 42 -1.68 2.95 -16.45
C PHE A 42 -1.85 2.18 -17.78
N PHE A 43 -2.99 2.31 -18.45
CA PHE A 43 -3.19 1.81 -19.83
C PHE A 43 -2.66 2.75 -20.91
N ASN A 44 -2.14 3.92 -20.56
CA ASN A 44 -1.36 4.70 -21.51
C ASN A 44 -0.06 3.96 -21.89
N PRO A 45 0.52 4.18 -23.07
CA PRO A 45 1.66 3.40 -23.59
C PRO A 45 2.90 3.44 -22.70
N GLY A 46 3.16 4.55 -21.99
CA GLY A 46 4.22 4.68 -21.01
C GLY A 46 3.80 4.27 -19.60
N GLY A 47 2.58 3.74 -19.43
CA GLY A 47 2.10 3.19 -18.16
C GLY A 47 1.72 4.21 -17.11
N SER A 48 1.41 5.46 -17.47
CA SER A 48 0.99 6.47 -16.49
C SER A 48 0.16 7.62 -17.05
N VAL A 49 -0.51 8.34 -16.16
CA VAL A 49 -1.20 9.61 -16.46
C VAL A 49 -0.29 10.69 -17.05
N LYS A 50 1.02 10.60 -16.86
CA LYS A 50 1.99 11.59 -17.34
C LYS A 50 2.28 11.48 -18.84
N ASP A 51 1.89 10.40 -19.47
CA ASP A 51 2.00 10.28 -20.94
C ASP A 51 1.19 11.37 -21.65
N ARG A 52 0.08 11.78 -21.03
CA ARG A 52 -0.82 12.84 -21.56
C ARG A 52 -0.19 14.22 -21.66
N ILE A 53 0.83 14.50 -20.85
CA ILE A 53 1.44 15.84 -20.81
C ILE A 53 2.73 15.93 -21.61
N GLY A 54 3.37 14.80 -21.94
CA GLY A 54 4.67 14.79 -22.64
C GLY A 54 4.60 15.47 -24.00
N LEU A 55 3.70 15.02 -24.87
CA LEU A 55 3.52 15.61 -26.21
C LEU A 55 3.05 17.07 -26.17
N PRO A 56 2.01 17.46 -25.41
CA PRO A 56 1.57 18.86 -25.33
C PRO A 56 2.64 19.85 -24.87
N ILE A 57 3.50 19.45 -23.94
CA ILE A 57 4.63 20.30 -23.50
C ILE A 57 5.60 20.55 -24.66
N ILE A 58 5.92 19.52 -25.43
CA ILE A 58 6.83 19.62 -26.59
C ILE A 58 6.19 20.47 -27.66
N GLU A 59 4.96 20.21 -28.06
CA GLU A 59 4.24 20.95 -29.11
C GLU A 59 4.08 22.43 -28.78
N ARG A 60 3.84 22.75 -27.51
CA ARG A 60 3.83 24.14 -27.06
C ARG A 60 5.19 24.81 -27.24
N ALA A 61 6.28 24.14 -26.86
CA ALA A 61 7.63 24.68 -27.03
C ALA A 61 8.05 24.85 -28.50
N GLU A 62 7.64 23.92 -29.37
CA GLU A 62 7.80 24.01 -30.81
C GLU A 62 7.05 25.23 -31.38
N LYS A 63 5.75 25.33 -31.03
CA LYS A 63 4.89 26.44 -31.48
C LYS A 63 5.41 27.82 -31.04
N GLU A 64 5.98 27.90 -29.84
CA GLU A 64 6.58 29.13 -29.30
C GLU A 64 8.01 29.38 -29.83
N GLY A 65 8.56 28.48 -30.63
CA GLY A 65 9.92 28.59 -31.20
C GLY A 65 11.06 28.39 -30.20
N ARG A 66 10.73 27.92 -28.98
CA ARG A 66 11.71 27.64 -27.92
C ARG A 66 12.47 26.34 -28.14
N LEU A 67 11.85 25.38 -28.81
CA LEU A 67 12.45 24.07 -29.14
C LEU A 67 12.51 23.93 -30.68
N LYS A 68 13.70 23.74 -31.21
CA LYS A 68 13.94 23.52 -32.65
C LYS A 68 14.30 22.05 -32.89
N PRO A 69 14.14 21.52 -34.13
CA PRO A 69 14.52 20.16 -34.48
C PRO A 69 15.91 19.76 -33.96
N GLY A 70 16.03 18.53 -33.40
CA GLY A 70 17.26 18.01 -32.80
C GLY A 70 17.63 18.60 -31.44
N GLY A 71 16.77 19.41 -30.84
CA GLY A 71 16.96 20.01 -29.52
C GLY A 71 16.88 19.01 -28.37
N THR A 72 17.05 19.54 -27.16
CA THR A 72 17.11 18.75 -25.94
C THR A 72 15.99 19.14 -24.98
N ILE A 73 15.31 18.15 -24.43
CA ILE A 73 14.27 18.30 -23.41
C ILE A 73 14.88 17.93 -22.06
N VAL A 74 14.85 18.84 -21.12
CA VAL A 74 15.38 18.65 -19.77
C VAL A 74 14.23 18.69 -18.77
N GLU A 75 14.25 17.79 -17.79
CA GLU A 75 13.24 17.77 -16.71
C GLU A 75 13.78 17.17 -15.42
N GLY A 76 13.45 17.82 -14.30
CA GLY A 76 13.61 17.24 -12.98
C GLY A 76 12.39 16.38 -12.63
N THR A 77 12.52 15.05 -12.61
CA THR A 77 11.37 14.16 -12.51
C THR A 77 11.55 12.99 -11.55
N SER A 78 10.45 12.54 -10.96
CA SER A 78 10.38 11.26 -10.21
C SER A 78 10.18 10.03 -11.12
N GLY A 79 10.18 10.19 -12.45
CA GLY A 79 10.17 9.11 -13.43
C GLY A 79 9.03 9.15 -14.45
N ASN A 80 7.77 9.21 -14.01
CA ASN A 80 6.60 9.08 -14.91
C ASN A 80 6.56 10.17 -16.01
N THR A 81 6.83 11.43 -15.65
CA THR A 81 6.87 12.52 -16.62
C THR A 81 8.01 12.36 -17.61
N GLY A 82 9.17 11.89 -17.12
CA GLY A 82 10.29 11.56 -18.00
C GLY A 82 9.93 10.52 -19.07
N VAL A 83 9.13 9.51 -18.72
CA VAL A 83 8.65 8.50 -19.69
C VAL A 83 7.75 9.12 -20.74
N GLY A 84 6.76 9.92 -20.34
CA GLY A 84 5.86 10.60 -21.29
C GLY A 84 6.61 11.55 -22.23
N LEU A 85 7.59 12.29 -21.70
CA LEU A 85 8.47 13.16 -22.51
C LEU A 85 9.36 12.33 -23.45
N ALA A 86 9.96 11.23 -22.94
CA ALA A 86 10.87 10.40 -23.74
C ALA A 86 10.16 9.71 -24.91
N ILE A 87 8.93 9.21 -24.71
CA ILE A 87 8.12 8.64 -25.81
C ILE A 87 7.87 9.68 -26.90
N ALA A 88 7.44 10.88 -26.53
CA ALA A 88 7.18 11.95 -27.48
C ALA A 88 8.48 12.44 -28.16
N ALA A 89 9.56 12.58 -27.40
CA ALA A 89 10.87 12.98 -27.88
C ALA A 89 11.45 12.00 -28.90
N ALA A 90 11.34 10.70 -28.65
CA ALA A 90 11.83 9.64 -29.55
C ALA A 90 11.18 9.75 -30.95
N LEU A 91 9.87 10.00 -31.01
CA LEU A 91 9.14 10.15 -32.27
C LEU A 91 9.35 11.49 -32.96
N ARG A 92 9.74 12.53 -32.22
CA ARG A 92 9.99 13.89 -32.75
C ARG A 92 11.48 14.18 -33.00
N GLY A 93 12.38 13.23 -32.69
CA GLY A 93 13.82 13.35 -32.89
C GLY A 93 14.53 14.31 -31.91
N TYR A 94 14.01 14.40 -30.66
CA TYR A 94 14.61 15.17 -29.58
C TYR A 94 15.43 14.31 -28.64
N LYS A 95 16.45 14.91 -28.00
CA LYS A 95 17.19 14.28 -26.89
C LYS A 95 16.50 14.56 -25.57
N CYS A 96 16.72 13.69 -24.58
CA CYS A 96 16.21 13.87 -23.22
C CYS A 96 17.32 13.79 -22.19
N ILE A 97 17.35 14.74 -21.25
CA ILE A 97 18.21 14.71 -20.06
C ILE A 97 17.29 14.86 -18.84
N PHE A 98 17.27 13.82 -17.98
CA PHE A 98 16.45 13.83 -16.77
C PHE A 98 17.30 13.82 -15.52
N THR A 99 16.98 14.71 -14.58
CA THR A 99 17.56 14.69 -13.25
C THR A 99 16.60 14.05 -12.28
N MET A 100 17.09 13.16 -11.42
CA MET A 100 16.26 12.32 -10.54
C MET A 100 16.88 12.16 -9.17
N PRO A 101 16.13 12.33 -8.06
CA PRO A 101 16.68 12.09 -6.73
C PRO A 101 16.97 10.61 -6.49
N ASP A 102 18.03 10.33 -5.73
CA ASP A 102 18.55 8.97 -5.46
C ASP A 102 17.59 8.06 -4.69
N LYS A 103 16.58 8.63 -4.02
CA LYS A 103 15.50 7.87 -3.35
C LYS A 103 14.55 7.15 -4.31
N MET A 104 14.59 7.46 -5.61
CA MET A 104 13.71 6.82 -6.59
C MET A 104 14.14 5.36 -6.86
N SER A 105 13.19 4.54 -7.29
CA SER A 105 13.47 3.13 -7.60
C SER A 105 14.41 3.00 -8.80
N GLN A 106 15.26 1.97 -8.79
CA GLN A 106 16.19 1.68 -9.89
C GLN A 106 15.45 1.32 -11.18
N GLU A 107 14.24 0.76 -11.07
CA GLU A 107 13.37 0.45 -12.20
C GLU A 107 13.05 1.70 -13.01
N LYS A 108 12.76 2.83 -12.34
CA LYS A 108 12.48 4.11 -13.00
C LYS A 108 13.69 4.67 -13.75
N VAL A 109 14.88 4.61 -13.13
CA VAL A 109 16.13 5.03 -13.77
C VAL A 109 16.40 4.21 -15.03
N ARG A 110 16.29 2.88 -14.92
CA ARG A 110 16.53 1.96 -16.04
C ARG A 110 15.51 2.15 -17.16
N LEU A 111 14.27 2.39 -16.81
CA LEU A 111 13.20 2.63 -17.79
C LEU A 111 13.48 3.88 -18.64
N LEU A 112 13.88 4.99 -18.03
CA LEU A 112 14.23 6.22 -18.76
C LEU A 112 15.44 6.01 -19.68
N LYS A 113 16.46 5.30 -19.19
CA LYS A 113 17.64 4.94 -20.00
C LYS A 113 17.28 4.04 -21.19
N ALA A 114 16.29 3.12 -21.02
CA ALA A 114 15.82 2.27 -22.10
C ALA A 114 15.13 3.05 -23.24
N PHE A 115 14.54 4.21 -22.93
CA PHE A 115 14.04 5.16 -23.95
C PHE A 115 15.14 6.05 -24.56
N GLY A 116 16.41 5.82 -24.22
CA GLY A 116 17.55 6.58 -24.76
C GLY A 116 17.83 7.91 -24.03
N ALA A 117 17.17 8.18 -22.90
CA ALA A 117 17.41 9.39 -22.13
C ALA A 117 18.71 9.29 -21.32
N GLU A 118 19.41 10.39 -21.20
CA GLU A 118 20.44 10.60 -20.18
C GLU A 118 19.76 10.81 -18.82
N VAL A 119 20.20 10.09 -17.78
CA VAL A 119 19.66 10.21 -16.45
C VAL A 119 20.76 10.53 -15.45
N ILE A 120 20.65 11.69 -14.81
CA ILE A 120 21.57 12.19 -13.80
C ILE A 120 20.89 12.01 -12.42
N VAL A 121 21.49 11.16 -11.60
CA VAL A 121 20.98 10.92 -10.23
C VAL A 121 21.61 11.93 -9.29
N THR A 122 20.77 12.58 -8.48
CA THR A 122 21.15 13.63 -7.53
C THR A 122 20.84 13.25 -6.10
N PRO A 123 21.51 13.83 -5.09
CA PRO A 123 21.21 13.55 -3.70
C PRO A 123 19.81 14.06 -3.31
N THR A 124 19.07 13.24 -2.55
CA THR A 124 17.75 13.63 -1.99
C THR A 124 17.90 14.56 -0.78
N ALA A 125 18.95 14.35 0.03
CA ALA A 125 19.15 15.03 1.32
C ALA A 125 19.80 16.41 1.15
N VAL A 126 19.27 17.24 0.23
CA VAL A 126 19.71 18.63 0.02
C VAL A 126 18.52 19.57 0.01
N PRO A 127 18.70 20.83 0.45
CA PRO A 127 17.64 21.84 0.40
C PRO A 127 17.09 22.06 -1.03
N PRO A 128 15.83 22.50 -1.17
CA PRO A 128 15.21 22.73 -2.48
C PRO A 128 15.90 23.74 -3.40
N ASP A 129 16.66 24.66 -2.83
CA ASP A 129 17.44 25.71 -3.53
C ASP A 129 18.93 25.34 -3.73
N HIS A 130 19.35 24.16 -3.21
CA HIS A 130 20.73 23.71 -3.37
C HIS A 130 21.03 23.41 -4.84
N PRO A 131 22.24 23.76 -5.37
CA PRO A 131 22.62 23.51 -6.77
C PRO A 131 22.51 22.04 -7.21
N ASP A 132 22.70 21.10 -6.28
CA ASP A 132 22.59 19.67 -6.55
C ASP A 132 21.17 19.11 -6.36
N ASN A 133 20.19 19.96 -6.01
CA ASN A 133 18.79 19.55 -6.03
C ASN A 133 18.38 19.21 -7.47
N TYR A 134 17.65 18.13 -7.65
CA TYR A 134 17.29 17.63 -8.98
C TYR A 134 16.57 18.67 -9.85
N VAL A 135 15.74 19.54 -9.27
CA VAL A 135 15.03 20.61 -10.00
C VAL A 135 16.01 21.72 -10.38
N MET A 136 16.90 22.13 -9.46
CA MET A 136 17.88 23.19 -9.72
C MET A 136 18.91 22.74 -10.75
N MET A 137 19.32 21.47 -10.69
CA MET A 137 20.22 20.88 -11.69
C MET A 137 19.56 20.83 -13.08
N ALA A 138 18.30 20.43 -13.18
CA ALA A 138 17.57 20.46 -14.45
C ALA A 138 17.50 21.87 -15.04
N LYS A 139 17.21 22.88 -14.22
CA LYS A 139 17.19 24.29 -14.64
C LYS A 139 18.54 24.74 -15.18
N ARG A 140 19.61 24.41 -14.48
CA ARG A 140 20.99 24.75 -14.92
C ARG A 140 21.33 24.08 -16.24
N ILE A 141 21.10 22.77 -16.37
CA ILE A 141 21.38 22.02 -17.61
C ILE A 141 20.59 22.60 -18.79
N ALA A 142 19.31 22.91 -18.59
CA ALA A 142 18.48 23.53 -19.65
C ALA A 142 19.01 24.90 -20.08
N ALA A 143 19.51 25.70 -19.14
CA ALA A 143 20.07 27.03 -19.44
C ALA A 143 21.44 26.98 -20.14
N GLU A 144 22.26 25.98 -19.83
CA GLU A 144 23.63 25.81 -20.36
C GLU A 144 23.67 25.01 -21.68
N THR A 145 22.60 24.26 -22.00
CA THR A 145 22.56 23.42 -23.20
C THR A 145 21.93 24.19 -24.38
N PRO A 146 22.65 24.36 -25.51
CA PRO A 146 22.10 25.01 -26.68
C PRO A 146 20.86 24.27 -27.22
N ASN A 147 19.84 25.01 -27.65
CA ASN A 147 18.58 24.49 -28.16
C ASN A 147 17.91 23.50 -27.18
N ALA A 148 17.97 23.78 -25.87
CA ALA A 148 17.31 23.00 -24.84
C ALA A 148 16.13 23.76 -24.23
N ILE A 149 15.14 23.00 -23.76
CA ILE A 149 14.04 23.51 -22.95
C ILE A 149 13.98 22.77 -21.61
N LEU A 150 13.58 23.49 -20.58
CA LEU A 150 13.03 22.87 -19.36
C LEU A 150 11.54 22.57 -19.59
N ALA A 151 11.12 21.33 -19.43
CA ALA A 151 9.71 20.96 -19.57
C ALA A 151 8.84 21.59 -18.47
N ASP A 152 9.39 21.71 -17.27
CA ASP A 152 8.83 22.43 -16.10
C ASP A 152 7.39 22.04 -15.76
N GLN A 153 7.15 20.73 -15.58
CA GLN A 153 5.81 20.19 -15.36
C GLN A 153 5.03 20.85 -14.21
N PHE A 154 5.73 21.46 -13.25
CA PHE A 154 5.12 22.10 -12.08
C PHE A 154 4.60 23.52 -12.35
N TYR A 155 5.07 24.18 -13.40
CA TYR A 155 4.72 25.56 -13.74
C TYR A 155 4.29 25.74 -15.20
N ASN A 156 4.33 24.70 -16.01
CA ASN A 156 3.95 24.75 -17.42
C ASN A 156 2.44 24.49 -17.58
N ASP A 157 1.71 25.50 -18.05
CA ASP A 157 0.26 25.43 -18.26
C ASP A 157 -0.17 24.36 -19.27
N ALA A 158 0.72 23.91 -20.16
CA ALA A 158 0.44 22.77 -21.04
C ALA A 158 0.04 21.51 -20.27
N ASN A 159 0.47 21.36 -19.00
CA ASN A 159 0.09 20.25 -18.14
C ASN A 159 -1.42 20.26 -17.80
N PRO A 160 -1.98 21.25 -17.11
CA PRO A 160 -3.43 21.26 -16.87
C PRO A 160 -4.26 21.38 -18.15
N GLU A 161 -3.79 22.09 -19.17
CA GLU A 161 -4.48 22.20 -20.47
C GLU A 161 -4.61 20.83 -21.16
N ALA A 162 -3.58 19.97 -21.11
CA ALA A 162 -3.65 18.60 -21.65
C ALA A 162 -4.78 17.80 -20.99
N HIS A 163 -4.94 17.90 -19.68
CA HIS A 163 -6.01 17.23 -18.95
C HIS A 163 -7.39 17.84 -19.20
N TYR A 164 -7.46 19.16 -19.37
CA TYR A 164 -8.69 19.86 -19.75
C TYR A 164 -9.15 19.42 -21.15
N ALA A 165 -8.21 19.31 -22.11
CA ALA A 165 -8.51 18.96 -23.48
C ALA A 165 -8.76 17.46 -23.72
N THR A 166 -8.27 16.57 -22.84
CA THR A 166 -8.34 15.12 -23.05
C THR A 166 -9.05 14.38 -21.90
N THR A 167 -8.47 14.34 -20.71
CA THR A 167 -8.96 13.54 -19.58
C THR A 167 -10.37 13.97 -19.13
N GLY A 168 -10.62 15.28 -19.09
CA GLY A 168 -11.93 15.83 -18.73
C GLY A 168 -13.04 15.40 -19.70
N PRO A 169 -12.90 15.64 -21.03
CA PRO A 169 -13.83 15.17 -22.05
C PRO A 169 -14.07 13.65 -22.02
N GLU A 170 -12.99 12.85 -21.92
CA GLU A 170 -13.10 11.39 -21.84
C GLU A 170 -13.96 10.94 -20.65
N LEU A 171 -13.71 11.49 -19.46
CA LEU A 171 -14.48 11.16 -18.27
C LEU A 171 -15.94 11.54 -18.42
N TRP A 172 -16.22 12.71 -18.97
CA TRP A 172 -17.58 13.17 -19.20
C TRP A 172 -18.33 12.24 -20.15
N GLU A 173 -17.71 11.86 -21.26
CA GLU A 173 -18.29 10.96 -22.23
C GLU A 173 -18.46 9.54 -21.68
N GLN A 174 -17.42 8.95 -21.07
CA GLN A 174 -17.44 7.61 -20.50
C GLN A 174 -18.46 7.45 -19.37
N THR A 175 -18.78 8.53 -18.67
CA THR A 175 -19.79 8.55 -17.61
C THR A 175 -21.17 9.03 -18.11
N GLU A 176 -21.30 9.35 -19.40
CA GLU A 176 -22.53 9.96 -19.97
C GLU A 176 -22.96 11.20 -19.19
N GLY A 177 -21.99 11.98 -18.68
CA GLY A 177 -22.25 13.14 -17.82
C GLY A 177 -22.80 12.82 -16.43
N LYS A 178 -22.86 11.56 -16.02
CA LYS A 178 -23.43 11.12 -14.73
C LYS A 178 -22.43 11.17 -13.57
N ILE A 179 -21.17 11.53 -13.82
CA ILE A 179 -20.15 11.65 -12.76
C ILE A 179 -20.60 12.69 -11.70
N THR A 180 -20.52 12.29 -10.42
CA THR A 180 -20.87 13.17 -9.30
C THR A 180 -19.66 13.55 -8.46
N HIS A 181 -18.66 12.65 -8.35
CA HIS A 181 -17.45 12.84 -7.56
C HIS A 181 -16.23 12.43 -8.38
N PHE A 182 -15.31 13.34 -8.54
CA PHE A 182 -14.02 13.11 -9.19
C PHE A 182 -12.91 13.15 -8.15
N ILE A 183 -12.14 12.06 -8.05
CA ILE A 183 -11.08 11.92 -7.04
C ILE A 183 -9.73 11.72 -7.73
N ALA A 184 -8.78 12.57 -7.40
CA ALA A 184 -7.39 12.47 -7.84
C ALA A 184 -6.44 12.95 -6.73
N ALA A 185 -5.14 12.86 -6.96
CA ALA A 185 -4.13 13.39 -6.05
C ALA A 185 -3.25 14.43 -6.75
N ALA A 186 -2.71 15.36 -5.97
CA ALA A 186 -1.80 16.37 -6.49
C ALA A 186 -0.34 15.95 -6.31
N GLY A 187 0.37 15.77 -7.45
CA GLY A 187 1.81 15.96 -7.53
C GLY A 187 2.04 17.36 -8.10
N THR A 188 1.91 17.52 -9.43
CA THR A 188 1.91 18.84 -10.07
C THR A 188 0.56 19.56 -9.94
N GLY A 189 -0.53 18.82 -9.75
CA GLY A 189 -1.88 19.37 -9.72
C GLY A 189 -2.57 19.45 -11.08
N GLY A 190 -1.86 19.22 -12.18
CA GLY A 190 -2.41 19.38 -13.53
C GLY A 190 -3.67 18.56 -13.79
N THR A 191 -3.73 17.31 -13.32
CA THR A 191 -4.92 16.45 -13.46
C THR A 191 -6.12 17.03 -12.71
N LEU A 192 -5.95 17.42 -11.43
CA LEU A 192 -7.02 18.04 -10.63
C LEU A 192 -7.51 19.34 -11.25
N THR A 193 -6.58 20.20 -11.66
CA THR A 193 -6.88 21.49 -12.28
C THR A 193 -7.61 21.33 -13.61
N GLY A 194 -7.03 20.57 -14.54
CA GLY A 194 -7.59 20.46 -15.89
C GLY A 194 -8.93 19.74 -15.91
N VAL A 195 -9.02 18.58 -15.26
CA VAL A 195 -10.28 17.82 -15.17
C VAL A 195 -11.30 18.56 -14.32
N GLY A 196 -10.89 19.15 -13.19
CA GLY A 196 -11.78 19.89 -12.31
C GLY A 196 -12.44 21.08 -13.00
N ARG A 197 -11.66 21.89 -13.73
CA ARG A 197 -12.18 23.00 -14.56
C ARG A 197 -13.20 22.48 -15.57
N TYR A 198 -12.83 21.49 -16.37
CA TYR A 198 -13.71 20.92 -17.39
C TYR A 198 -15.04 20.41 -16.81
N LEU A 199 -14.99 19.61 -15.74
CA LEU A 199 -16.18 19.03 -15.13
C LEU A 199 -17.08 20.10 -14.51
N LYS A 200 -16.51 21.10 -13.82
CA LYS A 200 -17.29 22.18 -13.19
C LYS A 200 -17.93 23.12 -14.21
N GLU A 201 -17.33 23.32 -15.37
CA GLU A 201 -17.96 24.05 -16.48
C GLU A 201 -19.18 23.32 -17.03
N ARG A 202 -19.15 21.98 -17.09
CA ARG A 202 -20.28 21.16 -17.54
C ARG A 202 -21.34 20.99 -16.48
N ASN A 203 -20.93 20.79 -15.23
CA ASN A 203 -21.83 20.62 -14.10
C ASN A 203 -21.16 21.08 -12.80
N LYS A 204 -21.56 22.26 -12.30
CA LYS A 204 -21.03 22.86 -11.06
C LYS A 204 -21.26 21.99 -9.80
N LYS A 205 -22.18 21.01 -9.87
CA LYS A 205 -22.49 20.11 -8.74
C LYS A 205 -21.47 18.98 -8.60
N VAL A 206 -20.64 18.71 -9.61
CA VAL A 206 -19.59 17.70 -9.52
C VAL A 206 -18.61 18.10 -8.42
N LYS A 207 -18.38 17.20 -7.48
CA LYS A 207 -17.39 17.36 -6.42
C LYS A 207 -16.01 16.94 -6.91
N VAL A 208 -15.05 17.84 -6.79
CA VAL A 208 -13.62 17.58 -7.09
C VAL A 208 -12.90 17.39 -5.77
N ILE A 209 -12.35 16.21 -5.56
CA ILE A 209 -11.80 15.79 -4.28
C ILE A 209 -10.33 15.43 -4.47
N ALA A 210 -9.49 15.99 -3.62
CA ALA A 210 -8.05 15.74 -3.64
C ALA A 210 -7.63 14.79 -2.51
N GLY A 211 -6.79 13.81 -2.85
CA GLY A 211 -6.07 12.99 -1.90
C GLY A 211 -4.62 13.48 -1.75
N ASP A 212 -4.08 13.43 -0.53
CA ASP A 212 -2.73 13.89 -0.21
C ASP A 212 -2.04 12.93 0.76
N PRO A 213 -0.74 12.63 0.60
CA PRO A 213 -0.04 11.83 1.59
C PRO A 213 0.15 12.59 2.90
N ALA A 214 0.09 11.86 4.01
CA ALA A 214 0.47 12.41 5.30
C ALA A 214 1.94 12.86 5.25
N GLY A 215 2.18 14.15 5.50
CA GLY A 215 3.49 14.79 5.34
C GLY A 215 3.59 15.82 4.23
N SER A 216 2.68 15.81 3.26
CA SER A 216 2.54 16.87 2.27
C SER A 216 1.91 18.14 2.86
N ILE A 217 2.29 19.30 2.33
CA ILE A 217 1.72 20.59 2.78
C ILE A 217 0.36 20.91 2.15
N LEU A 218 -0.03 20.25 1.05
CA LEU A 218 -1.11 20.73 0.18
C LEU A 218 -2.46 20.72 0.86
N ALA A 219 -2.79 19.65 1.59
CA ALA A 219 -4.08 19.52 2.27
C ALA A 219 -4.25 20.59 3.37
N GLU A 220 -3.20 20.85 4.17
CA GLU A 220 -3.25 21.87 5.22
C GLU A 220 -3.24 23.29 4.65
N TYR A 221 -2.44 23.52 3.58
CA TYR A 221 -2.47 24.79 2.87
C TYR A 221 -3.88 25.10 2.34
N TRP A 222 -4.57 24.12 1.76
CA TRP A 222 -5.94 24.28 1.27
C TRP A 222 -6.93 24.57 2.43
N ARG A 223 -6.87 23.80 3.54
CA ARG A 223 -7.75 23.97 4.72
C ARG A 223 -7.58 25.34 5.36
N SER A 224 -6.35 25.80 5.50
CA SER A 224 -6.03 27.10 6.08
C SER A 224 -6.22 28.27 5.12
N LYS A 225 -6.55 27.99 3.83
CA LYS A 225 -6.61 29.00 2.76
C LYS A 225 -5.31 29.79 2.62
N GLY A 226 -4.18 29.09 2.78
CA GLY A 226 -2.85 29.69 2.69
C GLY A 226 -2.41 30.51 3.91
N LYS A 227 -3.17 30.49 5.01
CA LYS A 227 -2.85 31.30 6.20
C LYS A 227 -1.78 30.66 7.10
N ASN A 228 -1.72 29.33 7.15
CA ASN A 228 -0.75 28.61 7.97
C ASN A 228 0.53 28.38 7.17
N LYS A 229 1.68 28.64 7.81
CA LYS A 229 2.97 28.16 7.32
C LYS A 229 3.06 26.67 7.68
N VAL A 230 3.07 25.82 6.68
CA VAL A 230 3.13 24.37 6.84
C VAL A 230 4.50 23.88 6.39
N GLU A 231 5.14 23.07 7.20
CA GLU A 231 6.38 22.38 6.83
C GLU A 231 6.06 20.93 6.47
N GLY A 232 6.58 20.48 5.35
CA GLY A 232 6.43 19.10 4.91
C GLY A 232 7.24 18.13 5.78
N THR A 233 6.73 16.93 5.97
CA THR A 233 7.46 15.83 6.62
C THR A 233 7.64 14.67 5.64
N PRO A 234 8.67 13.83 5.81
CA PRO A 234 8.93 12.72 4.90
C PRO A 234 7.77 11.71 4.81
N TYR A 235 7.46 11.25 3.61
CA TYR A 235 6.53 10.16 3.30
C TYR A 235 7.12 9.29 2.17
N LYS A 236 6.57 8.09 1.96
CA LYS A 236 7.10 7.06 1.05
C LYS A 236 6.36 6.96 -0.27
N ILE A 237 5.14 7.50 -0.37
CA ILE A 237 4.37 7.53 -1.63
C ILE A 237 5.11 8.41 -2.62
N GLU A 238 5.30 7.90 -3.84
CA GLU A 238 5.99 8.61 -4.91
C GLU A 238 5.00 9.25 -5.89
N GLY A 239 5.40 10.40 -6.45
CA GLY A 239 4.70 11.08 -7.55
C GLY A 239 3.53 11.98 -7.16
N ILE A 240 3.18 12.03 -5.89
CA ILE A 240 2.15 12.92 -5.33
C ILE A 240 2.61 13.51 -3.99
N GLY A 241 1.88 14.55 -3.53
CA GLY A 241 2.27 15.32 -2.36
C GLY A 241 3.42 16.29 -2.69
N GLN A 242 3.50 17.40 -2.00
CA GLN A 242 4.51 18.44 -2.22
C GLN A 242 4.91 19.13 -0.92
N ASP A 243 6.10 19.73 -0.90
CA ASP A 243 6.64 20.64 0.11
C ASP A 243 6.57 22.12 -0.34
N LYS A 244 6.15 22.34 -1.59
CA LYS A 244 5.90 23.67 -2.20
C LYS A 244 4.62 23.62 -3.02
N LEU A 245 3.95 24.77 -3.13
CA LEU A 245 2.74 24.88 -3.94
C LEU A 245 3.11 24.87 -5.45
N PRO A 246 2.60 23.90 -6.23
CA PRO A 246 2.78 23.88 -7.69
C PRO A 246 2.02 25.00 -8.37
N GLY A 247 2.63 25.64 -9.35
CA GLY A 247 1.95 26.68 -10.15
C GLY A 247 0.80 26.17 -11.01
N THR A 248 0.84 24.89 -11.39
CA THR A 248 -0.21 24.22 -12.18
C THR A 248 -1.39 23.71 -11.35
N LEU A 249 -1.36 23.88 -10.02
CA LEU A 249 -2.45 23.48 -9.11
C LEU A 249 -3.38 24.66 -8.81
N ASP A 250 -4.58 24.62 -9.36
CA ASP A 250 -5.65 25.54 -9.02
C ASP A 250 -6.48 25.01 -7.84
N MET A 251 -6.21 25.53 -6.64
CA MET A 251 -6.90 25.15 -5.43
C MET A 251 -8.40 25.48 -5.44
N SER A 252 -8.84 26.41 -6.29
CA SER A 252 -10.23 26.88 -6.36
C SER A 252 -11.18 25.84 -6.95
N VAL A 253 -10.67 24.87 -7.72
CA VAL A 253 -11.50 23.79 -8.29
C VAL A 253 -11.78 22.66 -7.29
N ILE A 254 -11.05 22.62 -6.17
CA ILE A 254 -11.09 21.52 -5.19
C ILE A 254 -12.17 21.83 -4.13
N ASP A 255 -13.11 20.91 -3.98
CA ASP A 255 -14.17 21.02 -2.97
C ASP A 255 -13.77 20.42 -1.61
N GLU A 256 -12.97 19.34 -1.61
CA GLU A 256 -12.58 18.61 -0.41
C GLU A 256 -11.13 18.07 -0.54
N TYR A 257 -10.45 17.93 0.60
CA TYR A 257 -9.08 17.43 0.66
C TYR A 257 -8.94 16.39 1.78
N TYR A 258 -8.46 15.19 1.43
CA TYR A 258 -8.26 14.07 2.34
C TYR A 258 -6.79 13.71 2.47
N THR A 259 -6.36 13.44 3.70
CA THR A 259 -4.99 12.97 3.98
C THR A 259 -5.01 11.48 4.27
N VAL A 260 -4.07 10.73 3.67
CA VAL A 260 -3.95 9.27 3.79
C VAL A 260 -2.50 8.91 4.14
N SER A 261 -2.31 7.95 5.05
CA SER A 261 -0.99 7.47 5.42
C SER A 261 -0.38 6.54 4.36
N ASP A 262 0.96 6.44 4.34
CA ASP A 262 1.68 5.50 3.47
C ASP A 262 1.19 4.05 3.66
N LYS A 263 1.01 3.63 4.92
CA LYS A 263 0.55 2.27 5.26
C LYS A 263 -0.82 1.97 4.65
N GLU A 264 -1.76 2.90 4.75
CA GLU A 264 -3.11 2.76 4.20
C GLU A 264 -3.09 2.74 2.66
N ALA A 265 -2.34 3.66 2.04
CA ALA A 265 -2.21 3.75 0.60
C ALA A 265 -1.57 2.49 -0.01
N PHE A 266 -0.48 1.98 0.58
CA PHE A 266 0.19 0.78 0.07
C PHE A 266 -0.63 -0.50 0.32
N ALA A 267 -1.31 -0.61 1.45
CA ALA A 267 -2.24 -1.70 1.69
C ALA A 267 -3.36 -1.72 0.64
N MET A 268 -3.92 -0.55 0.29
CA MET A 268 -4.96 -0.44 -0.73
C MET A 268 -4.43 -0.73 -2.14
N ALA A 269 -3.25 -0.28 -2.52
CA ALA A 269 -2.64 -0.62 -3.81
C ALA A 269 -2.46 -2.15 -3.97
N ARG A 270 -2.00 -2.82 -2.92
CA ARG A 270 -1.88 -4.29 -2.89
C ARG A 270 -3.25 -4.98 -2.96
N ARG A 271 -4.28 -4.43 -2.33
CA ARG A 271 -5.67 -4.92 -2.43
C ARG A 271 -6.22 -4.77 -3.85
N LEU A 272 -6.06 -3.60 -4.48
CA LEU A 272 -6.45 -3.39 -5.88
C LEU A 272 -5.82 -4.43 -6.80
N THR A 273 -4.54 -4.73 -6.58
CA THR A 273 -3.83 -5.74 -7.36
C THR A 273 -4.38 -7.15 -7.13
N ARG A 274 -4.60 -7.55 -5.88
CA ARG A 274 -4.99 -8.93 -5.52
C ARG A 274 -6.48 -9.20 -5.67
N GLU A 275 -7.32 -8.19 -5.42
CA GLU A 275 -8.77 -8.35 -5.39
C GLU A 275 -9.44 -7.90 -6.70
N GLU A 276 -8.90 -6.88 -7.40
CA GLU A 276 -9.46 -6.35 -8.65
C GLU A 276 -8.62 -6.68 -9.89
N GLY A 277 -7.41 -7.24 -9.73
CA GLY A 277 -6.47 -7.46 -10.85
C GLY A 277 -5.83 -6.17 -11.38
N LEU A 278 -5.93 -5.06 -10.66
CA LEU A 278 -5.40 -3.76 -11.07
C LEU A 278 -4.02 -3.52 -10.46
N PHE A 279 -2.98 -3.76 -11.25
CA PHE A 279 -1.59 -3.63 -10.80
C PHE A 279 -1.12 -2.18 -10.85
N VAL A 280 -1.09 -1.49 -9.71
CA VAL A 280 -0.98 -0.03 -9.61
C VAL A 280 0.05 0.45 -8.60
N GLY A 281 0.49 1.72 -8.70
CA GLY A 281 1.39 2.36 -7.73
C GLY A 281 0.68 2.84 -6.45
N GLY A 282 1.50 3.31 -5.48
CA GLY A 282 1.01 3.76 -4.17
C GLY A 282 0.07 4.95 -4.22
N SER A 283 0.27 5.88 -5.18
CA SER A 283 -0.62 7.01 -5.41
C SER A 283 -2.04 6.58 -5.78
N SER A 284 -2.16 5.50 -6.58
CA SER A 284 -3.46 4.90 -6.93
C SER A 284 -4.14 4.29 -5.70
N GLY A 285 -3.37 3.65 -4.81
CA GLY A 285 -3.87 3.14 -3.55
C GLY A 285 -4.40 4.25 -2.64
N LEU A 286 -3.69 5.38 -2.56
CA LEU A 286 -4.13 6.56 -1.83
C LEU A 286 -5.49 7.06 -2.36
N ILE A 287 -5.59 7.26 -3.68
CA ILE A 287 -6.81 7.78 -4.32
C ILE A 287 -7.98 6.80 -4.11
N ALA A 288 -7.75 5.50 -4.22
CA ALA A 288 -8.77 4.49 -3.98
C ALA A 288 -9.21 4.42 -2.51
N SER A 289 -8.31 4.64 -1.54
CA SER A 289 -8.66 4.75 -0.12
C SER A 289 -9.63 5.91 0.13
N VAL A 290 -9.34 7.08 -0.46
CA VAL A 290 -10.24 8.25 -0.39
C VAL A 290 -11.59 7.93 -1.04
N ALA A 291 -11.58 7.31 -2.22
CA ALA A 291 -12.80 6.94 -2.94
C ALA A 291 -13.70 5.98 -2.13
N LEU A 292 -13.09 4.97 -1.49
CA LEU A 292 -13.82 4.03 -0.63
C LEU A 292 -14.41 4.70 0.60
N LYS A 293 -13.69 5.63 1.22
CA LYS A 293 -14.18 6.40 2.36
C LYS A 293 -15.41 7.21 1.96
N ILE A 294 -15.30 8.00 0.91
CA ILE A 294 -16.41 8.85 0.39
C ILE A 294 -17.61 7.99 -0.02
N ALA A 295 -17.37 6.89 -0.74
CA ALA A 295 -18.47 6.05 -1.19
C ALA A 295 -19.23 5.38 -0.04
N ARG A 296 -18.56 5.06 1.09
CA ARG A 296 -19.22 4.57 2.31
C ARG A 296 -20.05 5.67 3.00
N GLU A 297 -19.53 6.90 3.03
CA GLU A 297 -20.22 8.04 3.63
C GLU A 297 -21.47 8.43 2.83
N LEU A 298 -21.41 8.36 1.50
CA LEU A 298 -22.51 8.67 0.60
C LEU A 298 -23.61 7.60 0.65
N ASP A 299 -23.23 6.34 0.63
CA ASP A 299 -24.09 5.15 0.62
C ASP A 299 -25.32 5.26 -0.31
N ASP A 300 -25.13 5.86 -1.48
CA ASP A 300 -26.17 6.17 -2.47
C ASP A 300 -25.84 5.56 -3.85
N PRO A 301 -26.63 4.58 -4.34
CA PRO A 301 -26.40 3.94 -5.63
C PRO A 301 -26.64 4.86 -6.84
N LYS A 302 -27.21 6.06 -6.65
CA LYS A 302 -27.43 7.05 -7.72
C LYS A 302 -26.22 7.95 -7.94
N THR A 303 -25.28 7.98 -7.01
CA THR A 303 -24.03 8.73 -7.17
C THR A 303 -23.01 7.91 -7.97
N MET A 304 -22.09 8.59 -8.62
CA MET A 304 -21.01 7.97 -9.39
C MET A 304 -19.67 8.58 -8.99
N VAL A 305 -18.86 7.79 -8.31
CA VAL A 305 -17.50 8.16 -7.89
C VAL A 305 -16.49 7.68 -8.92
N VAL A 306 -15.62 8.57 -9.40
CA VAL A 306 -14.52 8.23 -10.31
C VAL A 306 -13.19 8.56 -9.65
N ALA A 307 -12.32 7.54 -9.55
CA ALA A 307 -10.99 7.60 -8.96
C ALA A 307 -9.92 7.42 -10.03
N VAL A 308 -8.92 8.31 -10.09
CA VAL A 308 -7.80 8.18 -11.05
C VAL A 308 -6.76 7.21 -10.51
N LEU A 309 -6.47 6.13 -11.24
CA LEU A 309 -5.35 5.24 -10.96
C LEU A 309 -4.16 5.63 -11.83
N CYS A 310 -3.16 6.26 -11.20
CA CYS A 310 -2.18 7.10 -11.88
C CYS A 310 -1.16 6.35 -12.73
N ASP A 311 -0.64 5.21 -12.24
CA ASP A 311 0.46 4.50 -12.90
C ASP A 311 0.49 3.00 -12.56
N THR A 312 1.32 2.25 -13.32
CA THR A 312 1.53 0.81 -13.18
C THR A 312 2.34 0.45 -11.92
N GLY A 313 2.02 -0.70 -11.32
CA GLY A 313 2.73 -1.27 -10.17
C GLY A 313 4.15 -1.77 -10.48
N GLU A 314 4.49 -2.01 -11.75
CA GLU A 314 5.81 -2.54 -12.17
C GLU A 314 6.98 -1.68 -11.70
N ARG A 315 6.76 -0.39 -11.50
CA ARG A 315 7.76 0.58 -11.03
C ARG A 315 8.06 0.52 -9.54
N TYR A 316 7.40 -0.39 -8.81
CA TYR A 316 7.40 -0.46 -7.34
C TYR A 316 7.60 -1.88 -6.81
N LEU A 317 8.09 -2.81 -7.65
CA LEU A 317 8.31 -4.21 -7.29
C LEU A 317 9.27 -4.37 -6.11
N SER A 318 10.34 -3.57 -6.08
CA SER A 318 11.33 -3.56 -5.01
C SER A 318 10.90 -2.75 -3.76
N LYS A 319 9.70 -2.16 -3.76
CA LYS A 319 9.16 -1.33 -2.67
C LYS A 319 7.82 -1.86 -2.17
N LEU A 320 6.71 -1.20 -2.48
CA LEU A 320 5.38 -1.53 -1.93
C LEU A 320 4.91 -2.97 -2.25
N TYR A 321 5.49 -3.64 -3.24
CA TYR A 321 5.22 -5.05 -3.57
C TYR A 321 6.23 -6.04 -2.97
N SER A 322 7.33 -5.57 -2.37
CA SER A 322 8.25 -6.37 -1.55
C SER A 322 7.74 -6.41 -0.11
N ASP A 323 7.47 -7.62 0.41
CA ASP A 323 7.09 -7.80 1.80
C ASP A 323 8.22 -7.43 2.76
N GLU A 324 9.47 -7.65 2.36
CA GLU A 324 10.67 -7.28 3.12
C GLU A 324 10.72 -5.76 3.29
N TRP A 325 10.70 -5.03 2.19
CA TRP A 325 10.69 -3.56 2.22
C TRP A 325 9.51 -2.99 3.03
N MET A 326 8.33 -3.58 2.90
CA MET A 326 7.13 -3.16 3.64
C MET A 326 7.30 -3.37 5.16
N ARG A 327 7.97 -4.46 5.60
CA ARG A 327 8.27 -4.71 7.03
C ARG A 327 9.34 -3.76 7.55
N GLU A 328 10.43 -3.57 6.82
CA GLU A 328 11.51 -2.64 7.17
C GLU A 328 10.99 -1.21 7.38
N ASN A 329 9.97 -0.82 6.59
CA ASN A 329 9.32 0.48 6.70
C ASN A 329 8.09 0.47 7.63
N GLN A 330 7.87 -0.58 8.41
CA GLN A 330 6.76 -0.72 9.39
C GLN A 330 5.35 -0.61 8.78
N MET A 331 5.20 -0.99 7.52
CA MET A 331 3.94 -0.92 6.76
C MET A 331 3.22 -2.26 6.65
N LEU A 332 3.92 -3.36 6.97
CA LEU A 332 3.35 -4.68 7.20
C LEU A 332 3.62 -5.09 8.63
N ASP A 333 2.58 -5.56 9.30
CA ASP A 333 2.74 -6.21 10.58
C ASP A 333 3.57 -7.49 10.39
N ALA A 334 4.34 -7.87 11.41
CA ALA A 334 5.06 -9.15 11.40
C ALA A 334 4.05 -10.28 11.08
N PRO A 335 4.45 -11.29 10.31
CA PRO A 335 3.57 -12.43 10.03
C PRO A 335 3.06 -12.98 11.37
N ARG A 336 1.75 -12.97 11.56
CA ARG A 336 1.15 -13.63 12.72
C ARG A 336 1.37 -15.12 12.55
N VAL A 337 2.29 -15.67 13.32
CA VAL A 337 2.56 -17.10 13.32
C VAL A 337 1.40 -17.78 14.02
N ALA A 338 0.76 -18.72 13.37
CA ALA A 338 -0.28 -19.53 13.96
C ALA A 338 0.30 -20.60 14.91
N LEU A 339 -0.44 -20.98 15.93
CA LEU A 339 0.02 -21.86 16.99
C LEU A 339 0.38 -23.27 16.49
N HIS A 340 -0.27 -23.76 15.42
CA HIS A 340 0.07 -25.05 14.81
C HIS A 340 1.54 -25.08 14.29
N THR A 341 2.12 -23.93 13.95
CA THR A 341 3.54 -23.84 13.54
C THR A 341 4.48 -24.13 14.71
N VAL A 342 4.10 -23.75 15.92
CA VAL A 342 4.85 -24.06 17.15
C VAL A 342 4.77 -25.56 17.43
N LEU A 343 3.56 -26.15 17.34
CA LEU A 343 3.36 -27.59 17.51
C LEU A 343 4.16 -28.42 16.50
N GLY A 344 4.14 -28.03 15.21
CA GLY A 344 4.88 -28.73 14.15
C GLY A 344 6.41 -28.71 14.30
N ARG A 345 6.93 -27.79 15.12
CA ARG A 345 8.38 -27.72 15.44
C ARG A 345 8.77 -28.42 16.75
N LYS A 346 7.82 -28.99 17.47
CA LYS A 346 8.13 -29.83 18.62
C LYS A 346 8.84 -31.12 18.14
N ASN A 347 10.16 -31.11 18.24
CA ASN A 347 10.98 -32.29 17.99
C ASN A 347 10.90 -33.20 19.19
N GLY A 348 10.23 -34.36 19.09
CA GLY A 348 10.21 -35.34 20.14
C GLY A 348 9.48 -36.62 19.75
N THR A 349 9.91 -37.73 20.33
CA THR A 349 9.25 -39.05 20.24
C THR A 349 8.06 -39.19 21.22
N ALA A 350 7.79 -38.15 22.02
CA ALA A 350 6.66 -38.13 22.95
C ALA A 350 5.31 -37.97 22.22
N PRO A 351 4.23 -38.55 22.74
CA PRO A 351 2.89 -38.30 22.25
C PRO A 351 2.59 -36.78 22.20
N SER A 352 1.76 -36.34 21.26
CA SER A 352 1.37 -34.94 21.13
C SER A 352 0.77 -34.36 22.43
N VAL A 353 0.14 -35.20 23.25
CA VAL A 353 -0.34 -34.86 24.58
C VAL A 353 -0.11 -36.08 25.52
N VAL A 354 0.68 -35.88 26.55
CA VAL A 354 0.76 -36.81 27.70
C VAL A 354 -0.29 -36.34 28.71
N SER A 355 -1.23 -37.17 29.06
CA SER A 355 -2.35 -36.87 29.97
C SER A 355 -2.51 -37.92 31.04
N VAL A 356 -3.26 -37.56 32.08
CA VAL A 356 -3.59 -38.49 33.18
C VAL A 356 -5.12 -38.56 33.37
N ALA A 357 -5.65 -39.73 33.68
CA ALA A 357 -7.07 -39.92 34.00
C ALA A 357 -7.39 -39.39 35.41
N PRO A 358 -8.62 -38.90 35.67
CA PRO A 358 -9.00 -38.38 37.01
C PRO A 358 -8.89 -39.42 38.13
N GLY A 359 -9.15 -40.71 37.84
CA GLY A 359 -9.06 -41.81 38.80
C GLY A 359 -7.64 -42.39 39.01
N ALA A 360 -6.64 -41.89 38.27
CA ALA A 360 -5.25 -42.30 38.46
C ALA A 360 -4.71 -41.77 39.79
N THR A 361 -3.72 -42.47 40.39
CA THR A 361 -3.06 -41.98 41.61
C THR A 361 -2.02 -40.91 41.30
N VAL A 362 -1.70 -40.07 42.28
CA VAL A 362 -0.62 -39.07 42.16
C VAL A 362 0.72 -39.74 41.82
N ARG A 363 0.99 -40.92 42.37
CA ARG A 363 2.16 -41.77 42.03
C ARG A 363 2.23 -42.08 40.54
N GLN A 364 1.10 -42.44 39.92
CA GLN A 364 1.04 -42.71 38.47
C GLN A 364 1.24 -41.43 37.66
N ALA A 365 0.70 -40.29 38.10
CA ALA A 365 0.93 -39.01 37.45
C ALA A 365 2.43 -38.61 37.46
N ILE A 366 3.10 -38.72 38.60
CA ILE A 366 4.54 -38.48 38.71
C ILE A 366 5.35 -39.45 37.83
N GLY A 367 4.95 -40.73 37.79
CA GLY A 367 5.56 -41.70 36.88
C GLY A 367 5.47 -41.32 35.42
N LEU A 368 4.31 -40.80 34.94
CA LEU A 368 4.12 -40.30 33.58
C LEU A 368 4.96 -39.06 33.33
N MET A 369 5.05 -38.12 34.27
CA MET A 369 5.88 -36.95 34.16
C MET A 369 7.35 -37.34 33.98
N SER A 370 7.85 -38.26 34.81
CA SER A 370 9.23 -38.73 34.74
C SER A 370 9.52 -39.52 33.45
N LEU A 371 8.59 -40.38 33.02
CA LEU A 371 8.75 -41.20 31.81
C LEU A 371 8.86 -40.36 30.53
N HIS A 372 8.08 -39.29 30.46
CA HIS A 372 7.99 -38.43 29.27
C HIS A 372 8.76 -37.10 29.37
N ASP A 373 9.49 -36.91 30.47
CA ASP A 373 10.25 -35.68 30.77
C ASP A 373 9.37 -34.41 30.63
N VAL A 374 8.19 -34.46 31.28
CA VAL A 374 7.24 -33.34 31.30
C VAL A 374 6.94 -32.92 32.74
N SER A 375 6.83 -31.63 32.97
CA SER A 375 6.58 -31.03 34.29
C SER A 375 5.10 -30.82 34.60
N GLN A 376 4.21 -31.14 33.67
CA GLN A 376 2.77 -30.92 33.82
C GLN A 376 1.95 -31.84 32.93
N LEU A 377 0.77 -32.24 33.45
CA LEU A 377 -0.17 -33.11 32.72
C LEU A 377 -1.58 -32.48 32.76
N PRO A 378 -2.31 -32.45 31.65
CA PRO A 378 -3.74 -32.24 31.65
C PRO A 378 -4.43 -33.50 32.24
N VAL A 379 -5.46 -33.27 33.04
CA VAL A 379 -6.34 -34.33 33.54
C VAL A 379 -7.50 -34.45 32.56
N MET A 380 -7.54 -35.57 31.84
CA MET A 380 -8.51 -35.80 30.77
C MET A 380 -9.58 -36.80 31.18
N ASP A 381 -10.86 -36.45 31.01
CA ASP A 381 -11.99 -37.33 31.04
C ASP A 381 -12.55 -37.48 29.62
N GLY A 382 -12.17 -38.56 28.94
CA GLY A 382 -12.40 -38.72 27.52
C GLY A 382 -11.70 -37.62 26.72
N ALA A 383 -12.46 -36.84 25.96
CA ALA A 383 -11.94 -35.72 25.17
C ALA A 383 -11.84 -34.38 25.94
N ASN A 384 -12.36 -34.34 27.18
CA ASN A 384 -12.48 -33.11 27.95
C ASN A 384 -11.33 -32.96 28.96
N CYS A 385 -10.67 -31.82 28.96
CA CYS A 385 -9.73 -31.45 29.99
C CYS A 385 -10.50 -30.89 31.20
N ILE A 386 -10.49 -31.61 32.30
CA ILE A 386 -11.24 -31.27 33.52
C ILE A 386 -10.36 -30.68 34.62
N GLY A 387 -9.03 -30.78 34.48
CA GLY A 387 -8.07 -30.29 35.46
C GLY A 387 -6.65 -30.33 34.94
N SER A 388 -5.70 -30.00 35.79
CA SER A 388 -4.28 -30.09 35.51
C SER A 388 -3.50 -30.49 36.78
N VAL A 389 -2.34 -31.10 36.60
CA VAL A 389 -1.36 -31.33 37.65
C VAL A 389 0.02 -30.92 37.18
N SER A 390 0.81 -30.30 38.05
CA SER A 390 2.19 -29.92 37.79
C SER A 390 3.13 -30.41 38.88
N ASP A 391 4.40 -30.61 38.57
CA ASP A 391 5.46 -30.96 39.51
C ASP A 391 5.52 -29.96 40.66
N TRP A 392 5.37 -28.67 40.37
CA TRP A 392 5.33 -27.60 41.37
C TRP A 392 4.14 -27.76 42.32
N SER A 393 2.92 -27.95 41.81
CA SER A 393 1.71 -28.12 42.60
C SER A 393 1.78 -29.38 43.47
N LEU A 394 2.25 -30.51 42.88
CA LEU A 394 2.43 -31.76 43.60
C LEU A 394 3.48 -31.67 44.71
N SER A 395 4.60 -30.97 44.46
CA SER A 395 5.66 -30.76 45.45
C SER A 395 5.15 -29.95 46.64
N GLN A 396 4.37 -28.88 46.42
CA GLN A 396 3.76 -28.12 47.51
C GLN A 396 2.78 -28.93 48.34
N LYS A 397 1.84 -29.63 47.66
CA LYS A 397 0.80 -30.43 48.33
C LYS A 397 1.39 -31.63 49.08
N SER A 398 2.54 -32.18 48.66
CA SER A 398 3.23 -33.28 49.30
C SER A 398 3.82 -32.91 50.69
N LEU A 399 4.16 -31.65 50.90
CA LEU A 399 4.62 -31.14 52.20
C LEU A 399 3.51 -31.12 53.24
N GLU A 400 2.26 -30.93 52.79
CA GLU A 400 1.09 -30.83 53.65
C GLU A 400 0.44 -32.19 53.91
N ASN A 401 0.58 -33.15 52.96
CA ASN A 401 -0.04 -34.49 53.05
C ASN A 401 0.94 -35.61 52.71
N PRO A 402 1.50 -36.32 53.70
CA PRO A 402 2.42 -37.45 53.47
C PRO A 402 1.80 -38.64 52.70
N LYS A 403 0.47 -38.78 52.68
CA LYS A 403 -0.25 -39.83 51.93
C LYS A 403 -0.67 -39.42 50.53
N LEU A 404 -0.20 -38.26 50.06
CA LEU A 404 -0.57 -37.68 48.76
C LEU A 404 -0.37 -38.66 47.58
N LEU A 405 0.68 -39.47 47.61
CA LEU A 405 1.02 -40.40 46.54
C LEU A 405 -0.06 -41.43 46.20
N ASP A 406 -0.88 -41.79 47.19
CA ASP A 406 -1.93 -42.79 47.03
C ASP A 406 -3.33 -42.17 46.83
N THR A 407 -3.40 -40.83 46.81
CA THR A 407 -4.62 -40.05 46.54
C THR A 407 -4.92 -40.03 45.05
N THR A 408 -6.19 -39.93 44.65
CA THR A 408 -6.56 -39.81 43.24
C THR A 408 -6.28 -38.41 42.72
N VAL A 409 -5.93 -38.31 41.43
CA VAL A 409 -5.62 -37.02 40.76
C VAL A 409 -6.82 -36.07 40.83
N SER A 410 -8.05 -36.58 40.73
CA SER A 410 -9.28 -35.78 40.81
C SER A 410 -9.46 -35.04 42.14
N GLU A 411 -8.88 -35.55 43.23
CA GLU A 411 -8.98 -34.90 44.55
C GLU A 411 -8.01 -33.73 44.73
N ILE A 412 -6.96 -33.67 43.90
CA ILE A 412 -5.86 -32.72 44.12
C ILE A 412 -5.58 -31.84 42.89
N MET A 413 -6.21 -32.12 41.74
CA MET A 413 -5.96 -31.37 40.50
C MET A 413 -6.26 -29.88 40.65
N ASP A 414 -5.54 -29.08 39.90
CA ASP A 414 -5.77 -27.67 39.71
C ASP A 414 -6.74 -27.41 38.54
N SER A 415 -7.10 -26.17 38.30
CA SER A 415 -7.97 -25.79 37.16
C SER A 415 -7.42 -26.31 35.82
N PRO A 416 -8.29 -26.61 34.85
CA PRO A 416 -7.86 -27.09 33.53
C PRO A 416 -7.04 -26.02 32.78
N PHE A 417 -6.13 -26.47 31.92
CA PHE A 417 -5.41 -25.59 31.04
C PHE A 417 -6.36 -24.91 30.05
N PRO A 418 -6.13 -23.62 29.73
CA PRO A 418 -6.89 -22.94 28.67
C PRO A 418 -6.81 -23.70 27.35
N MET A 419 -7.94 -23.82 26.66
CA MET A 419 -8.01 -24.39 25.31
C MET A 419 -7.99 -23.28 24.26
N VAL A 420 -7.17 -23.43 23.23
CA VAL A 420 -6.97 -22.45 22.14
C VAL A 420 -7.02 -23.13 20.79
N ALA A 421 -7.51 -22.43 19.77
CA ALA A 421 -7.55 -22.96 18.40
C ALA A 421 -6.15 -23.04 17.77
N SER A 422 -5.93 -24.03 16.90
CA SER A 422 -4.63 -24.28 16.25
C SER A 422 -4.18 -23.14 15.33
N ASP A 423 -5.10 -22.36 14.78
CA ASP A 423 -4.90 -21.21 13.92
C ASP A 423 -4.71 -19.88 14.70
N GLN A 424 -4.88 -19.91 16.02
CA GLN A 424 -4.75 -18.72 16.85
C GLN A 424 -3.32 -18.15 16.81
N PRO A 425 -3.18 -16.80 16.72
CA PRO A 425 -1.85 -16.17 16.67
C PRO A 425 -1.05 -16.43 17.95
N VAL A 426 0.22 -16.78 17.79
CA VAL A 426 1.18 -17.02 18.88
C VAL A 426 1.20 -15.88 19.90
N ASP A 427 1.17 -14.63 19.44
CA ASP A 427 1.20 -13.43 20.29
C ASP A 427 0.03 -13.36 21.28
N SER A 428 -1.14 -13.84 20.88
CA SER A 428 -2.32 -13.90 21.75
C SER A 428 -2.20 -15.00 22.80
N VAL A 429 -1.56 -16.11 22.44
CA VAL A 429 -1.36 -17.27 23.32
C VAL A 429 -0.30 -17.00 24.39
N VAL A 430 0.77 -16.27 24.04
CA VAL A 430 1.79 -15.85 25.02
C VAL A 430 1.17 -15.11 26.21
N LYS A 431 0.13 -14.31 25.98
CA LYS A 431 -0.58 -13.57 27.04
C LYS A 431 -1.37 -14.47 28.00
N LEU A 432 -1.75 -15.67 27.57
CA LEU A 432 -2.44 -16.66 28.39
C LEU A 432 -1.46 -17.45 29.29
N LEU A 433 -0.21 -17.58 28.85
CA LEU A 433 0.84 -18.28 29.58
C LEU A 433 1.35 -17.44 30.75
N SER A 434 1.03 -17.83 31.95
CA SER A 434 1.41 -17.18 33.22
C SER A 434 2.01 -18.18 34.21
N LYS A 435 2.33 -17.73 35.42
CA LYS A 435 2.75 -18.65 36.48
C LYS A 435 1.64 -19.61 36.88
N SER A 436 0.39 -19.17 36.86
CA SER A 436 -0.81 -19.98 37.15
C SER A 436 -1.28 -20.82 35.95
N ASN A 437 -0.95 -20.42 34.74
CA ASN A 437 -1.27 -21.15 33.51
C ASN A 437 0.02 -21.45 32.71
N PRO A 438 0.78 -22.49 33.10
CA PRO A 438 2.09 -22.78 32.51
C PRO A 438 1.99 -23.36 31.09
N ALA A 439 0.81 -23.82 30.68
CA ALA A 439 0.54 -24.45 29.40
C ALA A 439 -0.85 -24.07 28.85
N VAL A 440 -1.04 -24.24 27.56
CA VAL A 440 -2.34 -24.22 26.87
C VAL A 440 -2.52 -25.51 26.07
N LEU A 441 -3.75 -26.01 25.98
CA LEU A 441 -4.11 -27.08 25.08
C LEU A 441 -4.53 -26.54 23.74
N VAL A 442 -3.98 -27.09 22.67
CA VAL A 442 -4.30 -26.69 21.30
C VAL A 442 -5.32 -27.65 20.72
N GLN A 443 -6.45 -27.13 20.26
CA GLN A 443 -7.52 -27.90 19.64
C GLN A 443 -7.74 -27.56 18.19
N GLU A 444 -8.18 -28.57 17.44
CA GLU A 444 -8.66 -28.42 16.07
C GLU A 444 -9.89 -29.31 15.89
N HIS A 445 -10.97 -28.76 15.33
CA HIS A 445 -12.26 -29.44 15.17
C HIS A 445 -12.77 -30.10 16.44
N GLY A 446 -12.53 -29.50 17.61
CA GLY A 446 -12.97 -30.03 18.92
C GLY A 446 -12.08 -31.11 19.51
N LEU A 447 -11.00 -31.52 18.84
CA LEU A 447 -10.04 -32.50 19.31
C LEU A 447 -8.74 -31.83 19.76
N VAL A 448 -8.19 -32.24 20.90
CA VAL A 448 -6.91 -31.77 21.40
C VAL A 448 -5.78 -32.33 20.52
N GLN A 449 -5.04 -31.45 19.87
CA GLN A 449 -3.94 -31.78 18.97
C GLN A 449 -2.57 -31.76 19.67
N GLY A 450 -2.46 -31.02 20.76
CA GLY A 450 -1.20 -30.87 21.46
C GLY A 450 -1.28 -29.94 22.66
N ILE A 451 -0.17 -29.82 23.36
CA ILE A 451 0.04 -28.90 24.47
C ILE A 451 1.22 -27.96 24.12
N VAL A 452 1.07 -26.69 24.41
CA VAL A 452 2.13 -25.69 24.24
C VAL A 452 2.43 -25.05 25.59
N THR A 453 3.69 -25.07 25.98
CA THR A 453 4.21 -24.54 27.24
C THR A 453 5.00 -23.24 27.01
N ARG A 454 5.37 -22.56 28.11
CA ARG A 454 6.31 -21.42 28.06
C ARG A 454 7.67 -21.80 27.47
N SER A 455 8.17 -23.01 27.78
CA SER A 455 9.43 -23.53 27.25
C SER A 455 9.36 -23.70 25.73
N ASP A 456 8.25 -24.24 25.20
CA ASP A 456 8.04 -24.39 23.77
C ASP A 456 8.05 -23.02 23.07
N MET A 457 7.45 -22.01 23.68
CA MET A 457 7.45 -20.64 23.15
C MET A 457 8.84 -20.01 23.13
N LEU A 458 9.64 -20.22 24.18
CA LEU A 458 11.03 -19.74 24.24
C LEU A 458 11.89 -20.42 23.16
N HIS A 459 11.80 -21.74 23.03
CA HIS A 459 12.51 -22.48 21.98
C HIS A 459 12.10 -22.03 20.60
N PHE A 460 10.82 -21.81 20.37
CA PHE A 460 10.33 -21.29 19.11
C PHE A 460 10.89 -19.88 18.77
N MET A 461 10.99 -18.99 19.77
CA MET A 461 11.57 -17.66 19.59
C MET A 461 13.06 -17.70 19.28
N MET A 462 13.81 -18.64 19.89
CA MET A 462 15.25 -18.82 19.65
C MET A 462 15.57 -19.47 18.30
N SER A 463 14.62 -20.17 17.69
CA SER A 463 14.76 -20.84 16.39
C SER A 463 14.29 -20.01 15.20
N ARG A 464 13.88 -18.77 15.44
CA ARG A 464 13.56 -17.75 14.43
C ARG A 464 14.82 -16.98 14.04
#